data_dfd39b1e2b8daebda66b779db14821fb
#
_entry.id   dfd39b1e2b8daebda66b779db14821fb
#
_cell.length_a   1.000
_cell.length_b   1.000
_cell.length_c   1.000
_cell.angle_alpha   90.00
_cell.angle_beta   90.00
_cell.angle_gamma   90.00
#
_symmetry.space_group_name_H-M   'P 1'
#
loop_
_entity.id
_entity.type
_entity.pdbx_description
1 polymer ?
#
loop_
_entity_poly.entity_id
_entity_poly.type
_entity_poly.pdbx_seq_one_letter_code
_entity_poly.pdbx_strand_id
1 'polypeptide(L)'
;MKKIIETIKNIWRIEDLRVRILITLLFVAIYRFGSFIVLPGIDPARLQALQSQTSEGLMSLLNMFSGGAFSNASVFALGIMPYISASIVIQLLAIAVPYFQKMQREGESGRRKINQYTRWLTIAILLFQAPTYLINLKAQTAGSGAFLVGDGFWFMFSSTIILAAGSMFILWLGERITDKGIGNGVSLIIMIGIIARMPTAITQEVVTALSGAAGGGLIKFLFEIIALLFVMALAIMLVKATRKVPVQYAKRVEGNRAVGGARQYIPLKLFAANVMPIIFAQAIMFIPLTVAQTFSKNGGSWVMAQFMDHTSILYNLVFVFLIVAFTYFYTAITLNPVQMAEDMKRNNGFIPGVKPGKPTADYLDQVMSHLTGPGSLFIALIAIMPAFAGIFGVKQEFAQFFGGTSLLILVGVVLDTLQQIESHLLVRHYDGLLNSGHVRTRSTKVAAY
;
A
#
# COMPACT_ATOMS: atom_id res chain seq x y z
N MET A 1 13.50 21.51 15.37
CA MET A 1 12.46 21.29 16.36
C MET A 1 11.39 22.37 16.36
N LYS A 2 11.69 23.70 16.44
CA LYS A 2 10.66 24.77 16.43
C LYS A 2 9.70 24.71 15.24
N LYS A 3 10.20 24.52 14.00
CA LYS A 3 9.34 24.40 12.80
C LYS A 3 8.36 23.22 12.86
N ILE A 4 8.79 22.06 13.37
CA ILE A 4 7.92 20.87 13.49
C ILE A 4 6.78 21.15 14.51
N ILE A 5 7.11 21.76 15.65
CA ILE A 5 6.12 22.12 16.66
C ILE A 5 5.13 23.16 16.13
N GLU A 6 5.59 24.15 15.36
CA GLU A 6 4.72 25.12 14.70
C GLU A 6 3.81 24.46 13.66
N THR A 7 4.33 23.53 12.86
CA THR A 7 3.53 22.78 11.88
C THR A 7 2.45 21.96 12.58
N ILE A 8 2.79 21.23 13.65
CA ILE A 8 1.82 20.45 14.44
C ILE A 8 0.76 21.39 15.06
N LYS A 9 1.17 22.53 15.61
CA LYS A 9 0.25 23.51 16.18
C LYS A 9 -0.69 24.09 15.12
N ASN A 10 -0.21 24.35 13.91
CA ASN A 10 -1.01 24.84 12.80
C ASN A 10 -2.01 23.77 12.29
N ILE A 11 -1.60 22.50 12.21
CA ILE A 11 -2.48 21.37 11.89
C ILE A 11 -3.62 21.28 12.91
N TRP A 12 -3.30 21.37 14.21
CA TRP A 12 -4.29 21.26 15.28
C TRP A 12 -5.24 22.46 15.38
N ARG A 13 -4.86 23.60 14.83
CA ARG A 13 -5.66 24.83 14.79
C ARG A 13 -6.78 24.78 13.75
N ILE A 14 -6.65 23.93 12.74
CA ILE A 14 -7.67 23.74 11.71
C ILE A 14 -8.67 22.69 12.17
N GLU A 15 -9.90 23.13 12.45
CA GLU A 15 -10.95 22.27 13.02
C GLU A 15 -11.28 21.06 12.14
N ASP A 16 -11.47 21.26 10.83
CA ASP A 16 -11.77 20.21 9.87
C ASP A 16 -10.67 19.13 9.82
N LEU A 17 -9.40 19.56 9.77
CA LEU A 17 -8.26 18.65 9.73
C LEU A 17 -8.09 17.89 11.06
N ARG A 18 -8.33 18.56 12.19
CA ARG A 18 -8.31 17.93 13.51
C ARG A 18 -9.37 16.85 13.63
N VAL A 19 -10.60 17.12 13.18
CA VAL A 19 -11.70 16.15 13.21
C VAL A 19 -11.36 14.93 12.33
N ARG A 20 -10.84 15.13 11.13
CA ARG A 20 -10.41 14.04 10.24
C ARG A 20 -9.31 13.18 10.84
N ILE A 21 -8.31 13.79 11.49
CA ILE A 21 -7.23 13.06 12.20
C ILE A 21 -7.82 12.22 13.33
N LEU A 22 -8.69 12.82 14.16
CA LEU A 22 -9.31 12.13 15.29
C LEU A 22 -10.17 10.95 14.84
N ILE A 23 -10.96 11.11 13.77
CA ILE A 23 -11.74 10.02 13.17
C ILE A 23 -10.82 8.90 12.69
N THR A 24 -9.72 9.23 12.01
CA THR A 24 -8.75 8.23 11.54
C THR A 24 -8.15 7.47 12.71
N LEU A 25 -7.72 8.16 13.76
CA LEU A 25 -7.16 7.52 14.96
C LEU A 25 -8.18 6.65 15.68
N LEU A 26 -9.44 7.08 15.76
CA LEU A 26 -10.53 6.30 16.36
C LEU A 26 -10.73 4.97 15.60
N PHE A 27 -10.86 5.02 14.27
CA PHE A 27 -11.06 3.82 13.47
C PHE A 27 -9.85 2.87 13.52
N VAL A 28 -8.65 3.44 13.57
CA VAL A 28 -7.41 2.67 13.79
C VAL A 28 -7.42 1.97 15.15
N ALA A 29 -7.85 2.64 16.21
CA ALA A 29 -7.97 2.05 17.54
C ALA A 29 -8.99 0.89 17.55
N ILE A 30 -10.14 1.05 16.86
CA ILE A 30 -11.15 -0.01 16.71
C ILE A 30 -10.53 -1.21 15.97
N TYR A 31 -9.80 -0.98 14.88
CA TYR A 31 -9.11 -2.06 14.14
C TYR A 31 -8.10 -2.79 15.03
N ARG A 32 -7.28 -2.06 15.79
CA ARG A 32 -6.29 -2.68 16.68
C ARG A 32 -6.94 -3.45 17.82
N PHE A 33 -8.00 -2.92 18.42
CA PHE A 33 -8.75 -3.63 19.44
C PHE A 33 -9.31 -4.96 18.91
N GLY A 34 -9.94 -4.95 17.74
CA GLY A 34 -10.50 -6.15 17.12
C GLY A 34 -9.46 -7.20 16.72
N SER A 35 -8.20 -6.80 16.46
CA SER A 35 -7.13 -7.74 16.14
C SER A 35 -6.67 -8.59 17.34
N PHE A 36 -7.08 -8.26 18.56
CA PHE A 36 -6.82 -9.05 19.78
C PHE A 36 -8.01 -9.94 20.18
N ILE A 37 -9.19 -9.77 19.57
CA ILE A 37 -10.37 -10.60 19.86
C ILE A 37 -10.20 -11.94 19.17
N VAL A 38 -9.93 -12.98 19.94
CA VAL A 38 -9.76 -14.36 19.44
C VAL A 38 -11.09 -14.95 19.01
N LEU A 39 -11.07 -15.84 18.02
CA LEU A 39 -12.25 -16.58 17.57
C LEU A 39 -12.86 -17.38 18.72
N PRO A 40 -14.20 -17.37 18.88
CA PRO A 40 -14.87 -18.15 19.89
C PRO A 40 -14.55 -19.65 19.76
N GLY A 41 -14.18 -20.28 20.85
CA GLY A 41 -13.84 -21.70 20.88
C GLY A 41 -12.36 -22.03 20.69
N ILE A 42 -11.49 -21.02 20.62
CA ILE A 42 -10.04 -21.20 20.56
C ILE A 42 -9.38 -20.61 21.81
N ASP A 43 -8.46 -21.36 22.43
CA ASP A 43 -7.70 -20.93 23.61
C ASP A 43 -6.47 -20.10 23.20
N PRO A 44 -6.42 -18.80 23.52
CA PRO A 44 -5.30 -17.94 23.14
C PRO A 44 -3.98 -18.33 23.82
N ALA A 45 -4.00 -18.92 25.01
CA ALA A 45 -2.80 -19.30 25.72
C ALA A 45 -2.04 -20.45 25.01
N ARG A 46 -2.78 -21.33 24.34
CA ARG A 46 -2.22 -22.46 23.60
C ARG A 46 -1.78 -22.12 22.17
N LEU A 47 -2.12 -20.91 21.69
CA LEU A 47 -1.67 -20.41 20.39
C LEU A 47 -0.21 -19.92 20.36
N GLN A 48 0.46 -19.83 21.51
CA GLN A 48 1.88 -19.40 21.55
C GLN A 48 2.80 -20.33 20.75
N ALA A 49 2.48 -21.62 20.66
CA ALA A 49 3.19 -22.55 19.78
C ALA A 49 3.06 -22.21 18.30
N LEU A 50 1.97 -21.59 17.88
CA LEU A 50 1.74 -21.09 16.53
C LEU A 50 2.62 -19.88 16.19
N GLN A 51 2.90 -19.03 17.15
CA GLN A 51 3.72 -17.84 16.91
C GLN A 51 5.14 -18.21 16.49
N SER A 52 5.71 -19.27 17.04
CA SER A 52 7.04 -19.77 16.67
C SER A 52 7.06 -20.39 15.27
N GLN A 53 5.99 -21.05 14.86
CA GLN A 53 5.87 -21.66 13.51
C GLN A 53 5.46 -20.66 12.43
N THR A 54 4.74 -19.59 12.81
CA THR A 54 4.28 -18.55 11.87
C THR A 54 5.34 -17.47 11.63
N SER A 55 6.46 -17.51 12.34
CA SER A 55 7.57 -16.57 12.17
C SER A 55 8.38 -16.82 10.91
N GLU A 56 8.22 -17.97 10.26
CA GLU A 56 8.96 -18.34 9.06
C GLU A 56 8.06 -18.41 7.80
N GLY A 57 8.64 -18.06 6.67
CA GLY A 57 8.01 -18.21 5.36
C GLY A 57 6.85 -17.25 5.09
N LEU A 58 5.95 -17.70 4.24
CA LEU A 58 4.83 -16.91 3.72
C LEU A 58 3.79 -16.55 4.79
N MET A 59 3.65 -17.39 5.82
CA MET A 59 2.76 -17.14 6.96
C MET A 59 3.17 -15.90 7.74
N SER A 60 4.46 -15.61 7.81
CA SER A 60 5.01 -14.40 8.41
C SER A 60 4.51 -13.14 7.71
N LEU A 61 4.41 -13.15 6.37
CA LEU A 61 3.87 -12.03 5.60
C LEU A 61 2.38 -11.80 5.87
N LEU A 62 1.56 -12.87 5.86
CA LEU A 62 0.14 -12.77 6.22
C LEU A 62 -0.04 -12.20 7.63
N ASN A 63 0.76 -12.70 8.56
CA ASN A 63 0.74 -12.25 9.95
C ASN A 63 1.15 -10.78 10.08
N MET A 64 2.10 -10.32 9.25
CA MET A 64 2.54 -8.93 9.22
C MET A 64 1.45 -8.00 8.67
N PHE A 65 0.80 -8.35 7.56
CA PHE A 65 -0.29 -7.54 6.99
C PHE A 65 -1.53 -7.50 7.87
N SER A 66 -1.80 -8.57 8.62
CA SER A 66 -2.89 -8.60 9.60
C SER A 66 -2.52 -7.96 10.94
N GLY A 67 -1.27 -7.49 11.11
CA GLY A 67 -0.80 -6.88 12.36
C GLY A 67 -0.75 -7.84 13.55
N GLY A 68 -0.52 -9.15 13.32
CA GLY A 68 -0.52 -10.19 14.32
C GLY A 68 -1.86 -10.89 14.52
N ALA A 69 -2.92 -10.41 13.87
CA ALA A 69 -4.25 -10.99 13.99
C ALA A 69 -4.32 -12.43 13.46
N PHE A 70 -3.49 -12.76 12.47
CA PHE A 70 -3.41 -14.11 11.90
C PHE A 70 -2.87 -15.14 12.91
N SER A 71 -1.76 -14.86 13.58
CA SER A 71 -1.16 -15.74 14.59
C SER A 71 -1.97 -15.82 15.87
N ASN A 72 -2.74 -14.77 16.17
CA ASN A 72 -3.62 -14.75 17.34
C ASN A 72 -4.98 -15.44 17.09
N ALA A 73 -5.20 -16.00 15.89
CA ALA A 73 -6.49 -16.54 15.44
C ALA A 73 -7.66 -15.62 15.77
N SER A 74 -7.49 -14.32 15.49
CA SER A 74 -8.49 -13.31 15.80
C SER A 74 -9.63 -13.29 14.79
N VAL A 75 -10.71 -12.62 15.15
CA VAL A 75 -11.84 -12.33 14.22
C VAL A 75 -11.36 -11.62 12.96
N PHE A 76 -10.24 -10.88 13.03
CA PHE A 76 -9.62 -10.17 11.93
C PHE A 76 -8.42 -10.91 11.29
N ALA A 77 -8.31 -12.22 11.50
CA ALA A 77 -7.16 -13.01 11.07
C ALA A 77 -6.86 -12.90 9.56
N LEU A 78 -7.89 -12.92 8.71
CA LEU A 78 -7.75 -12.79 7.26
C LEU A 78 -7.45 -11.34 6.81
N GLY A 79 -7.71 -10.36 7.68
CA GLY A 79 -7.43 -8.95 7.43
C GLY A 79 -8.09 -8.43 6.16
N ILE A 80 -7.35 -7.61 5.41
CA ILE A 80 -7.81 -6.98 4.17
C ILE A 80 -7.34 -7.73 2.90
N MET A 81 -6.55 -8.81 3.05
CA MET A 81 -5.98 -9.56 1.92
C MET A 81 -7.00 -10.09 0.91
N PRO A 82 -8.17 -10.64 1.32
CA PRO A 82 -9.19 -11.09 0.37
C PRO A 82 -9.73 -9.97 -0.51
N TYR A 83 -9.86 -8.76 0.04
CA TYR A 83 -10.28 -7.58 -0.71
C TYR A 83 -9.20 -7.14 -1.72
N ILE A 84 -7.93 -7.17 -1.33
CA ILE A 84 -6.83 -6.84 -2.23
C ILE A 84 -6.84 -7.80 -3.42
N SER A 85 -6.95 -9.12 -3.17
CA SER A 85 -7.03 -10.12 -4.22
C SER A 85 -8.24 -9.90 -5.14
N ALA A 86 -9.41 -9.60 -4.59
CA ALA A 86 -10.61 -9.28 -5.36
C ALA A 86 -10.43 -8.01 -6.21
N SER A 87 -9.83 -6.97 -5.64
CA SER A 87 -9.57 -5.71 -6.34
C SER A 87 -8.62 -5.90 -7.52
N ILE A 88 -7.58 -6.74 -7.35
CA ILE A 88 -6.66 -7.10 -8.42
C ILE A 88 -7.39 -7.79 -9.57
N VAL A 89 -8.19 -8.80 -9.27
CA VAL A 89 -8.96 -9.54 -10.28
C VAL A 89 -9.90 -8.61 -11.05
N ILE A 90 -10.62 -7.74 -10.36
CA ILE A 90 -11.53 -6.78 -11.02
C ILE A 90 -10.77 -5.77 -11.86
N GLN A 91 -9.60 -5.28 -11.42
CA GLN A 91 -8.76 -4.38 -12.21
C GLN A 91 -8.23 -5.06 -13.48
N LEU A 92 -7.82 -6.32 -13.40
CA LEU A 92 -7.41 -7.11 -14.57
C LEU A 92 -8.60 -7.34 -15.53
N LEU A 93 -9.79 -7.65 -14.99
CA LEU A 93 -11.00 -7.78 -15.79
C LEU A 93 -11.41 -6.46 -16.47
N ALA A 94 -11.16 -5.33 -15.81
CA ALA A 94 -11.44 -4.01 -16.37
C ALA A 94 -10.57 -3.70 -17.60
N ILE A 95 -9.49 -4.43 -17.82
CA ILE A 95 -8.64 -4.30 -19.01
C ILE A 95 -9.01 -5.36 -20.04
N ALA A 96 -9.23 -6.61 -19.61
CA ALA A 96 -9.46 -7.72 -20.50
C ALA A 96 -10.89 -7.76 -21.09
N VAL A 97 -11.89 -7.29 -20.33
CA VAL A 97 -13.31 -7.42 -20.68
C VAL A 97 -13.92 -6.08 -21.04
N PRO A 98 -14.46 -5.90 -22.27
CA PRO A 98 -15.04 -4.63 -22.73
C PRO A 98 -16.17 -4.09 -21.86
N TYR A 99 -16.91 -4.96 -21.17
CA TYR A 99 -17.99 -4.58 -20.25
C TYR A 99 -17.45 -3.76 -19.08
N PHE A 100 -16.36 -4.21 -18.43
CA PHE A 100 -15.73 -3.49 -17.33
C PHE A 100 -15.00 -2.23 -17.79
N GLN A 101 -14.43 -2.24 -19.03
CA GLN A 101 -13.84 -1.05 -19.62
C GLN A 101 -14.87 0.08 -19.81
N LYS A 102 -16.09 -0.24 -20.29
CA LYS A 102 -17.17 0.74 -20.40
C LYS A 102 -17.53 1.34 -19.04
N MET A 103 -17.68 0.49 -18.01
CA MET A 103 -17.94 0.97 -16.66
C MET A 103 -16.85 1.91 -16.14
N GLN A 104 -15.59 1.61 -16.40
CA GLN A 104 -14.47 2.47 -15.98
C GLN A 104 -14.51 3.86 -16.65
N ARG A 105 -15.05 3.94 -17.87
CA ARG A 105 -15.23 5.20 -18.62
C ARG A 105 -16.49 5.97 -18.18
N GLU A 106 -17.46 5.34 -17.55
CA GLU A 106 -18.69 5.98 -17.04
C GLU A 106 -18.47 6.95 -15.86
N GLY A 107 -17.22 7.11 -15.41
CA GLY A 107 -16.87 8.02 -14.32
C GLY A 107 -17.28 7.49 -12.94
N GLU A 108 -17.90 8.35 -12.11
CA GLU A 108 -18.19 7.99 -10.70
C GLU A 108 -19.26 6.91 -10.56
N SER A 109 -20.26 6.90 -11.44
CA SER A 109 -21.31 5.86 -11.46
C SER A 109 -20.70 4.47 -11.74
N GLY A 110 -19.82 4.40 -12.74
CA GLY A 110 -19.13 3.15 -13.08
C GLY A 110 -18.18 2.69 -11.98
N ARG A 111 -17.47 3.61 -11.32
CA ARG A 111 -16.62 3.29 -10.16
C ARG A 111 -17.40 2.68 -9.01
N ARG A 112 -18.59 3.19 -8.71
CA ARG A 112 -19.47 2.62 -7.67
C ARG A 112 -19.86 1.18 -7.99
N LYS A 113 -20.20 0.88 -9.26
CA LYS A 113 -20.52 -0.48 -9.70
C LYS A 113 -19.29 -1.40 -9.59
N ILE A 114 -18.12 -0.95 -10.04
CA ILE A 114 -16.87 -1.70 -9.93
C ILE A 114 -16.57 -2.04 -8.47
N ASN A 115 -16.68 -1.08 -7.55
CA ASN A 115 -16.49 -1.30 -6.12
C ASN A 115 -17.50 -2.32 -5.56
N GLN A 116 -18.74 -2.30 -6.04
CA GLN A 116 -19.76 -3.28 -5.63
C GLN A 116 -19.39 -4.69 -6.10
N TYR A 117 -18.95 -4.87 -7.35
CA TYR A 117 -18.45 -6.16 -7.84
C TYR A 117 -17.22 -6.64 -7.06
N THR A 118 -16.32 -5.74 -6.71
CA THR A 118 -15.16 -6.06 -5.88
C THR A 118 -15.60 -6.59 -4.51
N ARG A 119 -16.59 -5.97 -3.87
CA ARG A 119 -17.14 -6.47 -2.59
C ARG A 119 -17.78 -7.85 -2.71
N TRP A 120 -18.56 -8.10 -3.76
CA TRP A 120 -19.14 -9.42 -4.00
C TRP A 120 -18.07 -10.49 -4.21
N LEU A 121 -17.05 -10.17 -5.01
CA LEU A 121 -15.93 -11.07 -5.24
C LEU A 121 -15.11 -11.30 -3.95
N THR A 122 -14.96 -10.28 -3.12
CA THR A 122 -14.32 -10.40 -1.79
C THR A 122 -15.04 -11.42 -0.92
N ILE A 123 -16.38 -11.36 -0.86
CA ILE A 123 -17.18 -12.32 -0.10
C ILE A 123 -16.99 -13.74 -0.65
N ALA A 124 -16.99 -13.90 -1.98
CA ALA A 124 -16.76 -15.21 -2.59
C ALA A 124 -15.37 -15.77 -2.22
N ILE A 125 -14.32 -14.95 -2.32
CA ILE A 125 -12.95 -15.34 -1.92
C ILE A 125 -12.89 -15.69 -0.43
N LEU A 126 -13.55 -14.93 0.44
CA LEU A 126 -13.59 -15.18 1.88
C LEU A 126 -14.20 -16.53 2.22
N LEU A 127 -15.28 -16.94 1.52
CA LEU A 127 -15.94 -18.22 1.73
C LEU A 127 -15.01 -19.42 1.40
N PHE A 128 -14.03 -19.24 0.53
CA PHE A 128 -12.98 -20.23 0.24
C PHE A 128 -11.77 -20.12 1.16
N GLN A 129 -11.31 -18.92 1.46
CA GLN A 129 -10.11 -18.71 2.27
C GLN A 129 -10.32 -18.97 3.76
N ALA A 130 -11.50 -18.67 4.31
CA ALA A 130 -11.76 -18.85 5.73
C ALA A 130 -11.73 -20.33 6.16
N PRO A 131 -12.38 -21.28 5.46
CA PRO A 131 -12.24 -22.70 5.77
C PRO A 131 -10.80 -23.20 5.61
N THR A 132 -10.09 -22.75 4.56
CA THR A 132 -8.69 -23.14 4.34
C THR A 132 -7.80 -22.67 5.49
N TYR A 133 -8.02 -21.45 5.99
CA TYR A 133 -7.32 -20.93 7.17
C TYR A 133 -7.60 -21.78 8.42
N LEU A 134 -8.86 -22.14 8.68
CA LEU A 134 -9.23 -22.95 9.83
C LEU A 134 -8.66 -24.37 9.77
N ILE A 135 -8.63 -25.00 8.58
CA ILE A 135 -8.00 -26.31 8.36
C ILE A 135 -6.50 -26.22 8.63
N ASN A 136 -5.84 -25.18 8.15
CA ASN A 136 -4.42 -24.96 8.38
C ASN A 136 -4.13 -24.69 9.86
N LEU A 137 -4.95 -23.86 10.52
CA LEU A 137 -4.87 -23.62 11.95
C LEU A 137 -5.00 -24.93 12.75
N LYS A 138 -5.95 -25.78 12.38
CA LYS A 138 -6.14 -27.10 12.99
C LYS A 138 -4.92 -27.99 12.78
N ALA A 139 -4.35 -28.03 11.58
CA ALA A 139 -3.16 -28.83 11.30
C ALA A 139 -1.95 -28.40 12.13
N GLN A 140 -1.76 -27.07 12.29
CA GLN A 140 -0.66 -26.51 13.07
C GLN A 140 -0.84 -26.67 14.58
N THR A 141 -2.07 -26.68 15.07
CA THR A 141 -2.39 -26.87 16.49
C THR A 141 -2.73 -28.32 16.85
N ALA A 142 -2.53 -29.27 15.92
CA ALA A 142 -2.75 -30.68 16.18
C ALA A 142 -1.90 -31.15 17.35
N GLY A 143 -2.56 -31.62 18.41
CA GLY A 143 -1.89 -32.07 19.66
C GLY A 143 -1.77 -31.03 20.79
N SER A 144 -1.99 -29.73 20.53
CA SER A 144 -1.93 -28.69 21.56
C SER A 144 -3.24 -28.53 22.35
N GLY A 145 -4.35 -29.13 21.88
CA GLY A 145 -5.68 -28.99 22.49
C GLY A 145 -6.19 -27.54 22.48
N ALA A 146 -5.77 -26.73 21.51
CA ALA A 146 -6.15 -25.32 21.39
C ALA A 146 -7.65 -25.11 21.03
N PHE A 147 -8.30 -26.12 20.47
CA PHE A 147 -9.72 -26.08 20.19
C PHE A 147 -10.51 -26.57 21.42
N LEU A 148 -11.21 -25.65 22.10
CA LEU A 148 -12.04 -25.93 23.28
C LEU A 148 -13.38 -26.55 22.90
N VAL A 149 -13.94 -26.13 21.77
CA VAL A 149 -15.16 -26.67 21.19
C VAL A 149 -14.75 -27.68 20.12
N GLY A 150 -15.29 -28.90 20.19
CA GLY A 150 -14.97 -29.94 19.20
C GLY A 150 -15.04 -29.40 17.76
N ASP A 151 -14.08 -29.80 16.94
CA ASP A 151 -13.83 -29.36 15.57
C ASP A 151 -14.89 -29.86 14.53
N GLY A 152 -16.14 -29.87 14.92
CA GLY A 152 -17.27 -30.29 14.11
C GLY A 152 -17.64 -29.29 13.00
N PHE A 153 -18.51 -29.74 12.09
CA PHE A 153 -19.03 -28.93 10.99
C PHE A 153 -19.59 -27.56 11.44
N TRP A 154 -20.32 -27.53 12.57
CA TRP A 154 -20.88 -26.30 13.11
C TRP A 154 -19.85 -25.27 13.54
N PHE A 155 -18.74 -25.72 14.12
CA PHE A 155 -17.62 -24.84 14.47
C PHE A 155 -16.98 -24.23 13.22
N MET A 156 -16.70 -25.07 12.19
CA MET A 156 -16.13 -24.61 10.93
C MET A 156 -17.05 -23.59 10.24
N PHE A 157 -18.34 -23.85 10.20
CA PHE A 157 -19.33 -22.99 9.58
C PHE A 157 -19.47 -21.64 10.30
N SER A 158 -19.64 -21.65 11.63
CA SER A 158 -19.75 -20.42 12.42
C SER A 158 -18.47 -19.59 12.39
N SER A 159 -17.31 -20.19 12.51
CA SER A 159 -16.00 -19.51 12.44
C SER A 159 -15.76 -18.92 11.05
N THR A 160 -16.18 -19.59 9.96
CA THR A 160 -16.11 -19.05 8.61
C THR A 160 -16.92 -17.78 8.47
N ILE A 161 -18.18 -17.77 8.99
CA ILE A 161 -19.04 -16.58 8.95
C ILE A 161 -18.43 -15.44 9.77
N ILE A 162 -17.88 -15.73 10.95
CA ILE A 162 -17.26 -14.72 11.82
C ILE A 162 -16.04 -14.11 11.14
N LEU A 163 -15.16 -14.92 10.53
CA LEU A 163 -13.99 -14.44 9.78
C LEU A 163 -14.39 -13.59 8.57
N ALA A 164 -15.42 -14.02 7.84
CA ALA A 164 -15.92 -13.25 6.69
C ALA A 164 -16.52 -11.92 7.14
N ALA A 165 -17.31 -11.90 8.21
CA ALA A 165 -17.86 -10.69 8.79
C ALA A 165 -16.75 -9.75 9.30
N GLY A 166 -15.73 -10.29 9.97
CA GLY A 166 -14.56 -9.53 10.44
C GLY A 166 -13.79 -8.86 9.30
N SER A 167 -13.50 -9.58 8.22
CA SER A 167 -12.81 -9.01 7.04
C SER A 167 -13.66 -7.95 6.33
N MET A 168 -14.97 -8.16 6.19
CA MET A 168 -15.87 -7.15 5.63
C MET A 168 -15.98 -5.91 6.52
N PHE A 169 -15.92 -6.08 7.83
CA PHE A 169 -15.88 -4.96 8.77
C PHE A 169 -14.59 -4.14 8.63
N ILE A 170 -13.43 -4.79 8.48
CA ILE A 170 -12.16 -4.09 8.20
C ILE A 170 -12.25 -3.29 6.89
N LEU A 171 -12.82 -3.88 5.85
CA LEU A 171 -13.04 -3.19 4.58
C LEU A 171 -13.90 -1.94 4.78
N TRP A 172 -15.03 -2.07 5.50
CA TRP A 172 -15.89 -0.95 5.82
C TRP A 172 -15.16 0.13 6.63
N LEU A 173 -14.31 -0.24 7.60
CA LEU A 173 -13.46 0.71 8.33
C LEU A 173 -12.52 1.46 7.38
N GLY A 174 -11.86 0.74 6.46
CA GLY A 174 -10.98 1.33 5.45
C GLY A 174 -11.70 2.35 4.56
N GLU A 175 -12.90 2.02 4.08
CA GLU A 175 -13.72 2.94 3.31
C GLU A 175 -14.13 4.17 4.13
N ARG A 176 -14.51 3.99 5.39
CA ARG A 176 -14.87 5.11 6.28
C ARG A 176 -13.70 6.02 6.60
N ILE A 177 -12.49 5.47 6.73
CA ILE A 177 -11.27 6.29 6.87
C ILE A 177 -11.05 7.10 5.60
N THR A 178 -11.21 6.49 4.42
CA THR A 178 -11.04 7.19 3.14
C THR A 178 -12.07 8.32 2.97
N ASP A 179 -13.33 8.10 3.34
CA ASP A 179 -14.41 9.07 3.17
C ASP A 179 -14.34 10.23 4.17
N LYS A 180 -14.09 9.93 5.45
CA LYS A 180 -14.20 10.89 6.56
C LYS A 180 -12.89 11.23 7.24
N GLY A 181 -11.85 10.44 7.01
CA GLY A 181 -10.53 10.60 7.59
C GLY A 181 -9.54 11.29 6.65
N ILE A 182 -8.28 10.91 6.78
CA ILE A 182 -7.16 11.37 5.96
C ILE A 182 -6.49 10.15 5.31
N GLY A 183 -6.12 10.29 4.05
CA GLY A 183 -5.40 9.24 3.32
C GLY A 183 -6.31 8.15 2.75
N ASN A 184 -5.69 7.15 2.15
CA ASN A 184 -6.37 5.94 1.71
C ASN A 184 -6.50 4.98 2.92
N GLY A 185 -7.72 4.76 3.40
CA GLY A 185 -7.98 3.99 4.60
C GLY A 185 -7.52 2.53 4.53
N VAL A 186 -7.65 1.89 3.36
CA VAL A 186 -7.16 0.52 3.14
C VAL A 186 -5.65 0.47 3.33
N SER A 187 -4.93 1.37 2.70
CA SER A 187 -3.46 1.47 2.80
C SER A 187 -3.00 1.81 4.21
N LEU A 188 -3.74 2.68 4.91
CA LEU A 188 -3.47 3.02 6.32
C LEU A 188 -3.64 1.82 7.25
N ILE A 189 -4.68 1.01 7.06
CA ILE A 189 -4.89 -0.22 7.86
C ILE A 189 -3.72 -1.20 7.67
N ILE A 190 -3.25 -1.39 6.43
CA ILE A 190 -2.09 -2.23 6.14
C ILE A 190 -0.84 -1.66 6.82
N MET A 191 -0.58 -0.37 6.66
CA MET A 191 0.56 0.29 7.28
C MET A 191 0.58 0.13 8.79
N ILE A 192 -0.56 0.27 9.45
CA ILE A 192 -0.68 0.11 10.91
C ILE A 192 -0.47 -1.33 11.33
N GLY A 193 -0.94 -2.30 10.53
CA GLY A 193 -0.62 -3.71 10.73
C GLY A 193 0.90 -3.95 10.74
N ILE A 194 1.60 -3.37 9.77
CA ILE A 194 3.06 -3.48 9.66
C ILE A 194 3.76 -2.82 10.87
N ILE A 195 3.41 -1.57 11.19
CA ILE A 195 4.01 -0.82 12.31
C ILE A 195 3.80 -1.53 13.64
N ALA A 196 2.65 -2.17 13.82
CA ALA A 196 2.32 -2.86 15.06
C ALA A 196 3.23 -4.05 15.40
N ARG A 197 3.87 -4.63 14.38
CA ARG A 197 4.83 -5.74 14.56
C ARG A 197 6.27 -5.24 14.76
N MET A 198 6.54 -3.99 14.43
CA MET A 198 7.89 -3.41 14.52
C MET A 198 8.48 -3.48 15.93
N PRO A 199 7.77 -3.12 17.03
CA PRO A 199 8.33 -3.20 18.38
C PRO A 199 8.75 -4.61 18.77
N THR A 200 7.93 -5.62 18.42
CA THR A 200 8.25 -7.03 18.74
C THR A 200 9.46 -7.52 17.94
N ALA A 201 9.57 -7.18 16.66
CA ALA A 201 10.72 -7.53 15.84
C ALA A 201 12.02 -6.90 16.36
N ILE A 202 11.99 -5.61 16.75
CA ILE A 202 13.14 -4.91 17.34
C ILE A 202 13.54 -5.55 18.67
N THR A 203 12.58 -5.84 19.56
CA THR A 203 12.89 -6.44 20.86
C THR A 203 13.50 -7.84 20.71
N GLN A 204 13.01 -8.64 19.79
CA GLN A 204 13.58 -9.96 19.50
C GLN A 204 15.01 -9.86 18.96
N GLU A 205 15.31 -8.90 18.07
CA GLU A 205 16.65 -8.69 17.52
C GLU A 205 17.62 -8.21 18.60
N VAL A 206 17.20 -7.27 19.46
CA VAL A 206 17.99 -6.79 20.61
C VAL A 206 18.33 -7.91 21.58
N VAL A 207 17.34 -8.73 21.93
CA VAL A 207 17.56 -9.91 22.82
C VAL A 207 18.54 -10.89 22.19
N THR A 208 18.44 -11.13 20.88
CA THR A 208 19.35 -12.02 20.16
C THR A 208 20.77 -11.44 20.09
N ALA A 209 20.90 -10.13 19.88
CA ALA A 209 22.18 -9.43 19.89
C ALA A 209 22.85 -9.47 21.28
N LEU A 210 22.07 -9.31 22.37
CA LEU A 210 22.58 -9.36 23.75
C LEU A 210 22.95 -10.78 24.18
N SER A 211 22.22 -11.79 23.71
CA SER A 211 22.51 -13.21 24.04
C SER A 211 23.74 -13.78 23.32
N GLY A 212 24.33 -13.02 22.39
CA GLY A 212 25.51 -13.44 21.62
C GLY A 212 25.24 -14.59 20.63
N ALA A 213 24.01 -15.05 20.49
CA ALA A 213 23.64 -16.20 19.67
C ALA A 213 23.83 -15.94 18.15
N ALA A 214 23.91 -14.69 17.74
CA ALA A 214 24.04 -14.30 16.32
C ALA A 214 25.47 -13.91 15.89
N GLY A 215 26.49 -14.20 16.71
CA GLY A 215 27.90 -14.06 16.29
C GLY A 215 28.40 -12.64 15.97
N GLY A 216 27.80 -11.58 16.51
CA GLY A 216 28.23 -10.19 16.23
C GLY A 216 27.83 -9.19 17.30
N GLY A 217 27.01 -9.59 18.25
CA GLY A 217 26.62 -8.78 19.40
C GLY A 217 25.99 -7.42 19.03
N LEU A 218 26.17 -6.47 19.89
CA LEU A 218 25.60 -5.12 19.78
C LEU A 218 26.13 -4.32 18.57
N ILE A 219 27.35 -4.62 18.12
CA ILE A 219 27.97 -3.96 16.94
C ILE A 219 27.24 -4.33 15.66
N LYS A 220 26.86 -5.60 15.49
CA LYS A 220 26.06 -6.08 14.36
C LYS A 220 24.69 -5.37 14.33
N PHE A 221 24.01 -5.29 15.48
CA PHE A 221 22.72 -4.59 15.59
C PHE A 221 22.80 -3.10 15.23
N LEU A 222 23.89 -2.41 15.63
CA LEU A 222 24.11 -1.01 15.24
C LEU A 222 24.25 -0.87 13.72
N PHE A 223 25.00 -1.78 13.09
CA PHE A 223 25.16 -1.79 11.65
C PHE A 223 23.83 -2.06 10.92
N GLU A 224 23.02 -2.96 11.45
CA GLU A 224 21.67 -3.26 10.94
C GLU A 224 20.77 -2.01 10.98
N ILE A 225 20.77 -1.25 12.08
CA ILE A 225 20.00 -0.01 12.17
C ILE A 225 20.48 1.02 11.14
N ILE A 226 21.79 1.19 10.96
CA ILE A 226 22.33 2.13 9.96
C ILE A 226 21.92 1.70 8.55
N ALA A 227 22.00 0.40 8.24
CA ALA A 227 21.58 -0.14 6.96
C ALA A 227 20.08 0.06 6.72
N LEU A 228 19.24 -0.16 7.74
CA LEU A 228 17.78 0.08 7.68
C LEU A 228 17.49 1.55 7.35
N LEU A 229 18.13 2.49 8.05
CA LEU A 229 17.94 3.91 7.78
C LEU A 229 18.41 4.31 6.38
N PHE A 230 19.49 3.71 5.89
CA PHE A 230 19.98 3.92 4.53
C PHE A 230 18.99 3.42 3.47
N VAL A 231 18.46 2.21 3.62
CA VAL A 231 17.44 1.66 2.70
C VAL A 231 16.14 2.48 2.75
N MET A 232 15.73 2.93 3.94
CA MET A 232 14.57 3.81 4.09
C MET A 232 14.78 5.15 3.37
N ALA A 233 15.97 5.76 3.48
CA ALA A 233 16.31 6.99 2.75
C ALA A 233 16.25 6.79 1.23
N LEU A 234 16.78 5.66 0.74
CA LEU A 234 16.70 5.27 -0.68
C LEU A 234 15.24 5.12 -1.14
N ALA A 235 14.40 4.44 -0.36
CA ALA A 235 12.99 4.27 -0.66
C ALA A 235 12.25 5.62 -0.73
N ILE A 236 12.52 6.53 0.20
CA ILE A 236 11.93 7.88 0.20
C ILE A 236 12.39 8.66 -1.04
N MET A 237 13.66 8.59 -1.41
CA MET A 237 14.18 9.24 -2.62
C MET A 237 13.48 8.70 -3.87
N LEU A 238 13.29 7.38 -3.97
CA LEU A 238 12.60 6.75 -5.09
C LEU A 238 11.15 7.23 -5.22
N VAL A 239 10.39 7.22 -4.12
CA VAL A 239 8.98 7.61 -4.12
C VAL A 239 8.79 9.10 -4.42
N LYS A 240 9.73 9.96 -3.97
CA LYS A 240 9.73 11.40 -4.26
C LYS A 240 10.29 11.77 -5.62
N ALA A 241 10.99 10.87 -6.29
CA ALA A 241 11.62 11.15 -7.58
C ALA A 241 10.57 11.48 -8.65
N THR A 242 10.67 12.67 -9.23
CA THR A 242 9.77 13.15 -10.27
C THR A 242 10.54 13.79 -11.41
N ARG A 243 10.13 13.49 -12.65
CA ARG A 243 10.59 14.21 -13.85
C ARG A 243 9.62 15.33 -14.18
N LYS A 244 10.11 16.55 -14.21
CA LYS A 244 9.32 17.74 -14.55
C LYS A 244 9.34 17.96 -16.07
N VAL A 245 8.19 17.77 -16.74
CA VAL A 245 8.03 18.06 -18.17
C VAL A 245 7.53 19.47 -18.31
N PRO A 246 8.24 20.37 -19.04
CA PRO A 246 7.80 21.75 -19.21
C PRO A 246 6.60 21.81 -20.15
N VAL A 247 5.57 22.51 -19.73
CA VAL A 247 4.38 22.83 -20.53
C VAL A 247 4.18 24.32 -20.58
N GLN A 248 3.90 24.85 -21.76
CA GLN A 248 3.62 26.25 -21.97
C GLN A 248 2.16 26.41 -22.38
N TYR A 249 1.45 27.27 -21.68
CA TYR A 249 0.09 27.66 -22.04
C TYR A 249 0.09 28.91 -22.89
N ALA A 250 -0.83 28.98 -23.86
CA ALA A 250 -0.99 30.17 -24.69
C ALA A 250 -1.39 31.38 -23.82
N LYS A 251 -0.82 32.54 -24.14
CA LYS A 251 -1.24 33.81 -23.52
C LYS A 251 -2.65 34.16 -23.98
N ARG A 252 -3.55 34.43 -23.02
CA ARG A 252 -4.84 35.05 -23.31
C ARG A 252 -4.74 36.56 -23.09
N VAL A 253 -5.24 37.33 -24.00
CA VAL A 253 -5.37 38.78 -23.84
C VAL A 253 -6.79 39.03 -23.37
N GLU A 254 -6.94 39.51 -22.13
CA GLU A 254 -8.22 39.89 -21.55
C GLU A 254 -8.21 41.40 -21.34
N GLY A 255 -8.87 42.12 -22.28
CA GLY A 255 -8.76 43.58 -22.39
C GLY A 255 -7.35 43.99 -22.81
N ASN A 256 -6.73 44.93 -22.08
CA ASN A 256 -5.39 45.46 -22.38
C ASN A 256 -4.27 44.77 -21.57
N ARG A 257 -4.55 43.62 -20.94
CA ARG A 257 -3.58 42.87 -20.14
C ARG A 257 -3.40 41.46 -20.72
N ALA A 258 -2.14 41.07 -20.94
CA ALA A 258 -1.81 39.69 -21.28
C ALA A 258 -1.81 38.85 -19.99
N VAL A 259 -2.79 37.95 -19.86
CA VAL A 259 -2.92 37.00 -18.75
C VAL A 259 -2.50 35.62 -19.25
N GLY A 260 -1.67 34.91 -18.48
CA GLY A 260 -1.19 33.59 -18.86
C GLY A 260 0.21 33.59 -19.50
N GLY A 261 0.62 32.48 -20.05
CA GLY A 261 1.94 32.28 -20.66
C GLY A 261 3.05 31.88 -19.67
N ALA A 262 2.70 31.58 -18.41
CA ALA A 262 3.65 31.02 -17.47
C ALA A 262 4.02 29.58 -17.87
N ARG A 263 5.31 29.25 -17.79
CA ARG A 263 5.78 27.88 -17.92
C ARG A 263 5.32 27.10 -16.68
N GLN A 264 4.57 26.07 -16.89
CA GLN A 264 4.19 25.09 -15.86
C GLN A 264 4.94 23.79 -16.12
N TYR A 265 5.01 22.94 -15.09
CA TYR A 265 5.67 21.65 -15.18
C TYR A 265 4.69 20.56 -14.80
N ILE A 266 4.57 19.53 -15.63
CA ILE A 266 3.87 18.30 -15.28
C ILE A 266 4.86 17.40 -14.54
N PRO A 267 4.65 17.10 -13.24
CA PRO A 267 5.51 16.19 -12.49
C PRO A 267 5.14 14.74 -12.84
N LEU A 268 5.95 14.07 -13.65
CA LEU A 268 5.84 12.64 -13.88
C LEU A 268 6.63 11.91 -12.77
N LYS A 269 5.94 11.16 -11.91
CA LYS A 269 6.57 10.38 -10.85
C LYS A 269 7.34 9.20 -11.45
N LEU A 270 8.56 8.96 -10.98
CA LEU A 270 9.34 7.75 -11.31
C LEU A 270 8.60 6.49 -10.85
N PHE A 271 7.92 6.60 -9.72
CA PHE A 271 7.10 5.57 -9.10
C PHE A 271 5.61 5.90 -9.28
N ALA A 272 5.16 6.00 -10.54
CA ALA A 272 3.78 6.36 -10.86
C ALA A 272 2.76 5.30 -10.44
N ALA A 273 3.16 4.03 -10.47
CA ALA A 273 2.34 2.90 -10.09
C ALA A 273 2.14 2.76 -8.57
N ASN A 274 2.82 3.56 -7.76
CA ASN A 274 2.84 3.45 -6.30
C ASN A 274 3.15 1.99 -5.84
N VAL A 275 2.61 1.55 -4.72
CA VAL A 275 2.89 0.25 -4.10
C VAL A 275 2.15 -0.92 -4.77
N MET A 276 1.17 -0.64 -5.65
CA MET A 276 0.28 -1.65 -6.24
C MET A 276 1.00 -2.79 -6.96
N PRO A 277 2.03 -2.56 -7.82
CA PRO A 277 2.73 -3.64 -8.52
C PRO A 277 3.35 -4.68 -7.58
N ILE A 278 3.84 -4.25 -6.43
CA ILE A 278 4.48 -5.13 -5.45
C ILE A 278 3.43 -6.00 -4.77
N ILE A 279 2.30 -5.38 -4.38
CA ILE A 279 1.18 -6.11 -3.78
C ILE A 279 0.64 -7.16 -4.77
N PHE A 280 0.56 -6.83 -6.07
CA PHE A 280 0.12 -7.75 -7.11
C PHE A 280 1.12 -8.91 -7.31
N ALA A 281 2.41 -8.60 -7.41
CA ALA A 281 3.45 -9.61 -7.50
C ALA A 281 3.37 -10.58 -6.31
N GLN A 282 3.20 -10.05 -5.10
CA GLN A 282 3.09 -10.83 -3.89
C GLN A 282 1.81 -11.69 -3.87
N ALA A 283 0.66 -11.15 -4.25
CA ALA A 283 -0.58 -11.90 -4.32
C ALA A 283 -0.50 -13.06 -5.32
N ILE A 284 0.18 -12.87 -6.45
CA ILE A 284 0.38 -13.95 -7.44
C ILE A 284 1.36 -15.02 -6.91
N MET A 285 2.37 -14.62 -6.15
CA MET A 285 3.29 -15.58 -5.52
C MET A 285 2.59 -16.51 -4.52
N PHE A 286 1.41 -16.14 -4.01
CA PHE A 286 0.58 -17.03 -3.17
C PHE A 286 -0.07 -18.18 -3.96
N ILE A 287 -0.36 -17.99 -5.25
CA ILE A 287 -1.07 -18.97 -6.06
C ILE A 287 -0.29 -20.28 -6.22
N PRO A 288 0.98 -20.30 -6.63
CA PRO A 288 1.78 -21.52 -6.74
C PRO A 288 1.87 -22.28 -5.42
N LEU A 289 1.96 -21.54 -4.31
CA LEU A 289 2.05 -22.11 -2.96
C LEU A 289 0.76 -22.82 -2.55
N THR A 290 -0.38 -22.18 -2.71
CA THR A 290 -1.69 -22.78 -2.38
C THR A 290 -1.99 -23.99 -3.25
N VAL A 291 -1.65 -23.93 -4.54
CA VAL A 291 -1.77 -25.05 -5.48
C VAL A 291 -0.85 -26.21 -5.04
N ALA A 292 0.40 -25.93 -4.74
CA ALA A 292 1.36 -26.94 -4.31
C ALA A 292 0.95 -27.62 -2.99
N GLN A 293 0.44 -26.86 -2.01
CA GLN A 293 -0.08 -27.41 -0.74
C GLN A 293 -1.31 -28.31 -0.97
N THR A 294 -2.18 -27.97 -1.92
CA THR A 294 -3.41 -28.72 -2.15
C THR A 294 -3.16 -30.01 -2.94
N PHE A 295 -2.25 -30.01 -3.90
CA PHE A 295 -1.98 -31.16 -4.78
C PHE A 295 -0.85 -32.07 -4.33
N SER A 296 0.06 -31.60 -3.48
CA SER A 296 1.18 -32.42 -2.97
C SER A 296 0.78 -33.19 -1.73
N LYS A 297 0.12 -34.32 -1.91
CA LYS A 297 -0.12 -35.31 -0.84
C LYS A 297 1.16 -36.04 -0.38
N ASN A 298 2.22 -36.03 -1.19
CA ASN A 298 3.52 -36.62 -0.88
C ASN A 298 4.55 -35.50 -0.82
N GLY A 299 4.94 -35.09 0.38
CA GLY A 299 5.83 -33.99 0.66
C GLY A 299 7.07 -33.93 -0.22
N GLY A 300 7.32 -32.76 -0.77
CA GLY A 300 8.64 -32.40 -1.22
C GLY A 300 8.94 -32.52 -2.71
N SER A 301 8.19 -31.82 -3.55
CA SER A 301 8.86 -31.40 -4.79
C SER A 301 9.90 -30.32 -4.43
N TRP A 302 11.13 -30.44 -4.95
CA TRP A 302 12.20 -29.45 -4.80
C TRP A 302 11.70 -28.02 -5.09
N VAL A 303 10.81 -27.87 -6.07
CA VAL A 303 10.17 -26.60 -6.41
C VAL A 303 9.38 -26.00 -5.25
N MET A 304 8.63 -26.86 -4.51
CA MET A 304 7.84 -26.37 -3.37
C MET A 304 8.73 -25.84 -2.25
N ALA A 305 9.83 -26.55 -1.93
CA ALA A 305 10.79 -26.09 -0.95
C ALA A 305 11.40 -24.73 -1.33
N GLN A 306 11.72 -24.52 -2.61
CA GLN A 306 12.26 -23.27 -3.13
C GLN A 306 11.27 -22.10 -3.06
N PHE A 307 9.97 -22.34 -3.23
CA PHE A 307 8.95 -21.28 -3.13
C PHE A 307 8.52 -20.99 -1.68
N MET A 308 8.74 -21.91 -0.75
CA MET A 308 8.50 -21.67 0.68
C MET A 308 9.59 -20.82 1.33
N ASP A 309 10.81 -20.87 0.81
CA ASP A 309 11.95 -20.13 1.33
C ASP A 309 12.11 -18.77 0.61
N HIS A 310 11.89 -17.67 1.33
CA HIS A 310 12.06 -16.31 0.80
C HIS A 310 13.51 -15.96 0.48
N THR A 311 14.48 -16.67 1.03
CA THR A 311 15.90 -16.47 0.74
C THR A 311 16.32 -17.17 -0.56
N SER A 312 15.49 -18.07 -1.09
CA SER A 312 15.76 -18.82 -2.30
C SER A 312 15.94 -17.91 -3.52
N ILE A 313 16.94 -18.21 -4.34
CA ILE A 313 17.25 -17.50 -5.59
C ILE A 313 16.06 -17.60 -6.55
N LEU A 314 15.43 -18.77 -6.67
CA LEU A 314 14.31 -18.98 -7.59
C LEU A 314 13.09 -18.11 -7.18
N TYR A 315 12.75 -18.06 -5.89
CA TYR A 315 11.70 -17.20 -5.37
C TYR A 315 11.96 -15.74 -5.72
N ASN A 316 13.15 -15.25 -5.39
CA ASN A 316 13.51 -13.84 -5.60
C ASN A 316 13.56 -13.47 -7.09
N LEU A 317 14.03 -14.36 -7.96
CA LEU A 317 14.08 -14.12 -9.40
C LEU A 317 12.67 -14.00 -10.00
N VAL A 318 11.77 -14.92 -9.66
CA VAL A 318 10.37 -14.86 -10.11
C VAL A 318 9.68 -13.61 -9.54
N PHE A 319 9.94 -13.28 -8.29
CA PHE A 319 9.37 -12.10 -7.63
C PHE A 319 9.81 -10.79 -8.31
N VAL A 320 11.11 -10.64 -8.61
CA VAL A 320 11.65 -9.51 -9.38
C VAL A 320 11.00 -9.41 -10.75
N PHE A 321 10.90 -10.52 -11.47
CA PHE A 321 10.26 -10.55 -12.79
C PHE A 321 8.81 -10.08 -12.72
N LEU A 322 8.05 -10.57 -11.76
CA LEU A 322 6.66 -10.17 -11.55
C LEU A 322 6.56 -8.68 -11.19
N ILE A 323 7.41 -8.16 -10.30
CA ILE A 323 7.42 -6.74 -9.94
C ILE A 323 7.65 -5.88 -11.18
N VAL A 324 8.66 -6.21 -11.99
CA VAL A 324 8.97 -5.46 -13.22
C VAL A 324 7.79 -5.51 -14.19
N ALA A 325 7.25 -6.71 -14.46
CA ALA A 325 6.12 -6.89 -15.36
C ALA A 325 4.88 -6.10 -14.90
N PHE A 326 4.52 -6.19 -13.61
CA PHE A 326 3.40 -5.44 -13.07
C PHE A 326 3.63 -3.94 -12.98
N THR A 327 4.86 -3.49 -12.80
CA THR A 327 5.18 -2.06 -12.82
C THR A 327 4.93 -1.46 -14.19
N TYR A 328 5.38 -2.11 -15.26
CA TYR A 328 5.08 -1.69 -16.64
C TYR A 328 3.59 -1.74 -16.93
N PHE A 329 2.95 -2.85 -16.60
CA PHE A 329 1.53 -3.05 -16.80
C PHE A 329 0.68 -1.99 -16.09
N TYR A 330 0.94 -1.75 -14.80
CA TYR A 330 0.17 -0.79 -14.01
C TYR A 330 0.43 0.65 -14.42
N THR A 331 1.67 0.98 -14.80
CA THR A 331 2.00 2.32 -15.30
C THR A 331 1.25 2.62 -16.60
N ALA A 332 1.17 1.66 -17.51
CA ALA A 332 0.44 1.81 -18.78
C ALA A 332 -1.08 2.03 -18.57
N ILE A 333 -1.65 1.47 -17.50
CA ILE A 333 -3.07 1.64 -17.18
C ILE A 333 -3.35 2.96 -16.49
N THR A 334 -2.51 3.32 -15.51
CA THR A 334 -2.74 4.49 -14.64
C THR A 334 -2.48 5.79 -15.39
N LEU A 335 -1.48 5.80 -16.24
CA LEU A 335 -1.10 6.95 -17.03
C LEU A 335 -1.48 6.71 -18.50
N ASN A 336 -2.46 7.45 -18.98
CA ASN A 336 -2.87 7.42 -20.39
C ASN A 336 -2.27 8.61 -21.14
N PRO A 337 -1.19 8.43 -21.92
CA PRO A 337 -0.52 9.52 -22.63
C PRO A 337 -1.43 10.23 -23.62
N VAL A 338 -2.34 9.48 -24.26
CA VAL A 338 -3.27 10.03 -25.26
C VAL A 338 -4.25 11.00 -24.59
N GLN A 339 -4.84 10.57 -23.46
CA GLN A 339 -5.76 11.43 -22.72
C GLN A 339 -5.06 12.68 -22.17
N MET A 340 -3.83 12.53 -21.64
CA MET A 340 -3.03 13.64 -21.15
C MET A 340 -2.73 14.65 -22.28
N ALA A 341 -2.39 14.18 -23.48
CA ALA A 341 -2.13 15.03 -24.63
C ALA A 341 -3.39 15.75 -25.12
N GLU A 342 -4.56 15.07 -25.10
CA GLU A 342 -5.85 15.70 -25.43
C GLU A 342 -6.26 16.76 -24.42
N ASP A 343 -6.11 16.49 -23.12
CA ASP A 343 -6.41 17.44 -22.05
C ASP A 343 -5.51 18.69 -22.14
N MET A 344 -4.23 18.49 -22.46
CA MET A 344 -3.32 19.60 -22.73
C MET A 344 -3.77 20.41 -23.94
N LYS A 345 -4.17 19.76 -25.05
CA LYS A 345 -4.66 20.43 -26.26
C LYS A 345 -5.94 21.22 -25.97
N ARG A 346 -6.88 20.66 -25.22
CA ARG A 346 -8.13 21.34 -24.81
C ARG A 346 -7.86 22.60 -23.97
N ASN A 347 -6.83 22.56 -23.13
CA ASN A 347 -6.43 23.68 -22.28
C ASN A 347 -5.43 24.64 -22.99
N ASN A 348 -5.23 24.52 -24.31
CA ASN A 348 -4.27 25.31 -25.10
C ASN A 348 -2.83 25.23 -24.55
N GLY A 349 -2.47 24.10 -23.92
CA GLY A 349 -1.13 23.80 -23.48
C GLY A 349 -0.34 23.04 -24.55
N PHE A 350 0.95 23.29 -24.65
CA PHE A 350 1.85 22.54 -25.53
C PHE A 350 3.22 22.36 -24.88
N ILE A 351 3.92 21.32 -25.31
CA ILE A 351 5.30 21.07 -24.89
C ILE A 351 6.22 21.79 -25.88
N PRO A 352 7.13 22.67 -25.44
CA PRO A 352 8.06 23.33 -26.34
C PRO A 352 8.86 22.33 -27.18
N GLY A 353 8.83 22.51 -28.52
CA GLY A 353 9.51 21.61 -29.45
C GLY A 353 8.70 20.40 -29.94
N VAL A 354 7.48 20.16 -29.41
CA VAL A 354 6.62 19.03 -29.80
C VAL A 354 5.27 19.56 -30.33
N LYS A 355 4.81 19.04 -31.48
CA LYS A 355 3.51 19.42 -32.03
C LYS A 355 2.37 18.90 -31.14
N PRO A 356 1.31 19.74 -30.88
CA PRO A 356 0.16 19.28 -30.09
C PRO A 356 -0.57 18.10 -30.75
N GLY A 357 -1.11 17.20 -29.94
CA GLY A 357 -1.86 16.03 -30.36
C GLY A 357 -1.04 14.72 -30.27
N LYS A 358 -1.11 13.88 -31.31
CA LYS A 358 -0.44 12.57 -31.33
C LYS A 358 1.07 12.63 -31.04
N PRO A 359 1.88 13.55 -31.62
CA PRO A 359 3.31 13.65 -31.28
C PRO A 359 3.57 13.96 -29.80
N THR A 360 2.65 14.70 -29.14
CA THR A 360 2.74 14.95 -27.69
C THR A 360 2.46 13.68 -26.89
N ALA A 361 1.47 12.87 -27.31
CA ALA A 361 1.20 11.58 -26.70
C ALA A 361 2.40 10.63 -26.83
N ASP A 362 2.98 10.52 -28.04
CA ASP A 362 4.15 9.68 -28.31
C ASP A 362 5.37 10.12 -27.48
N TYR A 363 5.59 11.43 -27.34
CA TYR A 363 6.66 11.97 -26.48
C TYR A 363 6.45 11.64 -25.01
N LEU A 364 5.22 11.80 -24.49
CA LEU A 364 4.90 11.46 -23.11
C LEU A 364 5.06 9.96 -22.84
N ASP A 365 4.62 9.12 -23.77
CA ASP A 365 4.77 7.66 -23.69
C ASP A 365 6.25 7.26 -23.66
N GLN A 366 7.07 7.84 -24.52
CA GLN A 366 8.51 7.61 -24.51
C GLN A 366 9.16 8.03 -23.19
N VAL A 367 8.81 9.22 -22.66
CA VAL A 367 9.34 9.68 -21.36
C VAL A 367 8.91 8.75 -20.24
N MET A 368 7.65 8.30 -20.21
CA MET A 368 7.15 7.39 -19.19
C MET A 368 7.80 6.01 -19.27
N SER A 369 7.96 5.45 -20.46
CA SER A 369 8.65 4.18 -20.67
C SER A 369 10.10 4.23 -20.16
N HIS A 370 10.84 5.32 -20.45
CA HIS A 370 12.19 5.52 -19.96
C HIS A 370 12.28 5.72 -18.44
N LEU A 371 11.22 6.25 -17.80
CA LEU A 371 11.16 6.37 -16.35
C LEU A 371 10.81 5.05 -15.67
N THR A 372 9.88 4.28 -16.26
CA THR A 372 9.38 3.02 -15.69
C THR A 372 10.48 1.96 -15.62
N GLY A 373 11.39 1.90 -16.60
CA GLY A 373 12.48 0.92 -16.61
C GLY A 373 13.37 1.00 -15.37
N PRO A 374 14.11 2.09 -15.16
CA PRO A 374 14.92 2.25 -13.95
C PRO A 374 14.07 2.18 -12.66
N GLY A 375 12.86 2.78 -12.68
CA GLY A 375 11.94 2.75 -11.53
C GLY A 375 11.60 1.32 -11.10
N SER A 376 11.23 0.45 -12.03
CA SER A 376 10.90 -0.96 -11.75
C SER A 376 12.08 -1.75 -11.20
N LEU A 377 13.29 -1.51 -11.71
CA LEU A 377 14.51 -2.15 -11.19
C LEU A 377 14.84 -1.72 -9.77
N PHE A 378 14.73 -0.43 -9.46
CA PHE A 378 14.95 0.07 -8.09
C PHE A 378 13.90 -0.49 -7.11
N ILE A 379 12.63 -0.56 -7.52
CA ILE A 379 11.57 -1.16 -6.71
C ILE A 379 11.88 -2.64 -6.45
N ALA A 380 12.25 -3.39 -7.48
CA ALA A 380 12.59 -4.79 -7.37
C ALA A 380 13.81 -5.00 -6.45
N LEU A 381 14.82 -4.14 -6.53
CA LEU A 381 15.99 -4.18 -5.66
C LEU A 381 15.60 -3.97 -4.19
N ILE A 382 14.78 -2.97 -3.89
CA ILE A 382 14.28 -2.75 -2.52
C ILE A 382 13.40 -3.93 -2.07
N ALA A 383 12.61 -4.51 -2.97
CA ALA A 383 11.73 -5.63 -2.65
C ALA A 383 12.47 -6.91 -2.24
N ILE A 384 13.67 -7.16 -2.76
CA ILE A 384 14.51 -8.32 -2.41
C ILE A 384 15.49 -8.07 -1.26
N MET A 385 15.59 -6.83 -0.75
CA MET A 385 16.48 -6.51 0.38
C MET A 385 16.28 -7.38 1.62
N PRO A 386 15.06 -7.80 2.00
CA PRO A 386 14.86 -8.73 3.11
C PRO A 386 15.59 -10.07 2.94
N ALA A 387 15.66 -10.58 1.71
CA ALA A 387 16.38 -11.82 1.41
C ALA A 387 17.90 -11.65 1.66
N PHE A 388 18.46 -10.52 1.23
CA PHE A 388 19.85 -10.20 1.54
C PHE A 388 20.09 -10.05 3.05
N ALA A 389 19.22 -9.34 3.76
CA ALA A 389 19.31 -9.21 5.22
C ALA A 389 19.28 -10.59 5.92
N GLY A 390 18.44 -11.51 5.45
CA GLY A 390 18.38 -12.89 5.93
C GLY A 390 19.69 -13.66 5.75
N ILE A 391 20.37 -13.50 4.60
CA ILE A 391 21.70 -14.11 4.33
C ILE A 391 22.75 -13.58 5.33
N PHE A 392 22.68 -12.32 5.73
CA PHE A 392 23.56 -11.75 6.76
C PHE A 392 23.18 -12.15 8.19
N GLY A 393 22.18 -13.05 8.35
CA GLY A 393 21.81 -13.60 9.64
C GLY A 393 20.96 -12.66 10.49
N VAL A 394 20.24 -11.71 9.87
CA VAL A 394 19.17 -10.93 10.50
C VAL A 394 17.95 -11.80 10.66
N LYS A 395 17.26 -11.74 11.81
CA LYS A 395 16.02 -12.50 12.00
C LYS A 395 14.98 -12.10 10.97
N GLN A 396 14.23 -13.09 10.48
CA GLN A 396 13.30 -12.91 9.38
C GLN A 396 12.22 -11.85 9.65
N GLU A 397 11.70 -11.78 10.88
CA GLU A 397 10.74 -10.74 11.27
C GLU A 397 11.32 -9.33 11.16
N PHE A 398 12.57 -9.13 11.57
CA PHE A 398 13.26 -7.84 11.47
C PHE A 398 13.73 -7.56 10.03
N ALA A 399 14.19 -8.58 9.31
CA ALA A 399 14.62 -8.49 7.91
C ALA A 399 13.52 -7.94 7.00
N GLN A 400 12.24 -8.25 7.26
CA GLN A 400 11.11 -7.73 6.49
C GLN A 400 10.96 -6.20 6.55
N PHE A 401 11.53 -5.54 7.57
CA PHE A 401 11.55 -4.08 7.67
C PHE A 401 12.69 -3.44 6.88
N PHE A 402 13.72 -4.19 6.47
CA PHE A 402 14.82 -3.69 5.63
C PHE A 402 14.39 -3.41 4.20
N GLY A 403 13.22 -3.82 3.78
CA GLY A 403 12.78 -3.64 2.42
C GLY A 403 11.46 -4.37 2.17
N GLY A 404 11.36 -4.95 0.99
CA GLY A 404 10.18 -5.67 0.59
C GLY A 404 8.96 -4.77 0.46
N THR A 405 7.82 -5.42 0.51
CA THR A 405 6.51 -4.76 0.42
C THR A 405 6.23 -3.85 1.61
N SER A 406 6.67 -4.25 2.80
CA SER A 406 6.37 -3.54 4.06
C SER A 406 6.96 -2.14 4.11
N LEU A 407 8.25 -2.00 3.81
CA LEU A 407 8.92 -0.70 3.84
C LEU A 407 8.37 0.22 2.75
N LEU A 408 8.14 -0.30 1.54
CA LEU A 408 7.60 0.49 0.44
C LEU A 408 6.16 0.94 0.70
N ILE A 409 5.32 0.07 1.29
CA ILE A 409 3.96 0.43 1.71
C ILE A 409 4.03 1.52 2.79
N LEU A 410 4.86 1.33 3.81
CA LEU A 410 5.01 2.30 4.89
C LEU A 410 5.43 3.67 4.36
N VAL A 411 6.49 3.74 3.54
CA VAL A 411 6.98 5.00 2.96
C VAL A 411 5.93 5.61 2.02
N GLY A 412 5.31 4.81 1.15
CA GLY A 412 4.31 5.28 0.20
C GLY A 412 3.09 5.88 0.89
N VAL A 413 2.53 5.16 1.86
CA VAL A 413 1.32 5.61 2.59
C VAL A 413 1.61 6.85 3.43
N VAL A 414 2.76 6.90 4.13
CA VAL A 414 3.15 8.10 4.92
C VAL A 414 3.32 9.31 4.01
N LEU A 415 3.97 9.17 2.85
CA LEU A 415 4.16 10.28 1.93
C LEU A 415 2.84 10.73 1.29
N ASP A 416 1.95 9.81 0.90
CA ASP A 416 0.64 10.15 0.36
C ASP A 416 -0.24 10.87 1.40
N THR A 417 -0.22 10.42 2.65
CA THR A 417 -0.96 11.08 3.74
C THR A 417 -0.40 12.46 4.06
N LEU A 418 0.93 12.63 4.05
CA LEU A 418 1.56 13.94 4.22
C LEU A 418 1.20 14.90 3.08
N GLN A 419 1.22 14.44 1.82
CA GLN A 419 0.81 15.25 0.68
C GLN A 419 -0.65 15.71 0.78
N GLN A 420 -1.55 14.85 1.26
CA GLN A 420 -2.94 15.23 1.50
C GLN A 420 -3.07 16.27 2.61
N ILE A 421 -2.35 16.12 3.72
CA ILE A 421 -2.32 17.10 4.80
C ILE A 421 -1.79 18.46 4.28
N GLU A 422 -0.70 18.45 3.52
CA GLU A 422 -0.13 19.67 2.92
C GLU A 422 -1.12 20.34 1.96
N SER A 423 -1.83 19.58 1.13
CA SER A 423 -2.83 20.13 0.21
C SER A 423 -4.00 20.77 0.95
N HIS A 424 -4.49 20.17 2.02
CA HIS A 424 -5.54 20.76 2.87
C HIS A 424 -5.07 22.05 3.57
N LEU A 425 -3.81 22.09 4.02
CA LEU A 425 -3.22 23.29 4.60
C LEU A 425 -3.11 24.43 3.59
N LEU A 426 -2.70 24.15 2.35
CA LEU A 426 -2.56 25.14 1.29
C LEU A 426 -3.92 25.74 0.90
N VAL A 427 -4.94 24.90 0.68
CA VAL A 427 -6.29 25.36 0.32
C VAL A 427 -6.83 26.35 1.35
N ARG A 428 -6.69 26.07 2.65
CA ARG A 428 -7.15 26.95 3.73
C ARG A 428 -6.34 28.22 3.87
N HIS A 429 -5.05 28.19 3.54
CA HIS A 429 -4.23 29.40 3.53
C HIS A 429 -4.70 30.40 2.46
N TYR A 430 -5.13 29.89 1.29
CA TYR A 430 -5.73 30.71 0.23
C TYR A 430 -7.11 31.25 0.63
N ASP A 431 -7.97 30.47 1.27
CA ASP A 431 -9.27 30.93 1.76
C ASP A 431 -9.11 32.03 2.84
N GLY A 432 -8.12 31.92 3.70
CA GLY A 432 -7.79 32.96 4.67
C GLY A 432 -7.35 34.28 4.05
N LEU A 433 -6.63 34.23 2.93
CA LEU A 433 -6.23 35.41 2.14
C LEU A 433 -7.41 36.05 1.40
N LEU A 434 -8.36 35.25 0.93
CA LEU A 434 -9.58 35.73 0.25
C LEU A 434 -10.56 36.34 1.27
N ASN A 435 -10.72 35.77 2.45
CA ASN A 435 -11.61 36.26 3.51
C ASN A 435 -11.04 37.46 4.27
N SER A 436 -9.74 37.70 4.24
CA SER A 436 -9.11 38.84 4.90
C SER A 436 -9.27 40.17 4.14
N GLY A 437 -10.02 40.21 3.06
CA GLY A 437 -10.58 41.42 2.45
C GLY A 437 -9.59 42.54 2.05
N HIS A 438 -8.29 42.27 1.96
CA HIS A 438 -7.28 43.26 1.62
C HIS A 438 -6.70 43.09 0.24
N VAL A 439 -7.58 42.88 -0.77
CA VAL A 439 -7.26 43.37 -2.11
C VAL A 439 -7.62 44.87 -2.13
N ARG A 440 -6.72 45.72 -1.67
CA ARG A 440 -6.78 47.12 -1.96
C ARG A 440 -6.70 47.30 -3.46
N THR A 441 -7.86 47.34 -4.11
CA THR A 441 -8.01 47.87 -5.47
C THR A 441 -7.60 49.37 -5.37
N ARG A 442 -6.40 49.65 -5.84
CA ARG A 442 -5.92 51.02 -6.01
C ARG A 442 -6.81 51.64 -7.07
N SER A 443 -7.92 52.26 -6.63
CA SER A 443 -8.76 53.11 -7.48
C SER A 443 -7.88 54.22 -7.95
N THR A 444 -7.43 54.14 -9.20
CA THR A 444 -6.83 55.24 -9.92
C THR A 444 -7.95 56.27 -10.12
N LYS A 445 -7.92 57.34 -9.31
CA LYS A 445 -8.71 58.54 -9.60
C LYS A 445 -8.31 58.99 -11.00
N VAL A 446 -9.19 58.82 -11.98
CA VAL A 446 -9.12 59.54 -13.25
C VAL A 446 -9.55 60.95 -12.93
N ALA A 447 -8.59 61.84 -12.88
CA ALA A 447 -8.86 63.28 -12.87
C ALA A 447 -9.46 63.64 -14.26
N ALA A 448 -10.69 64.10 -14.23
CA ALA A 448 -11.31 64.77 -15.37
C ALA A 448 -10.61 66.10 -15.62
N TYR A 449 -10.11 66.25 -16.83
CA TYR A 449 -9.99 67.54 -17.55
C TYR A 449 -10.42 67.30 -18.98
#